data_b2d733f64af31956e40d0095adef484b
#
_entry.id   b2d733f64af31956e40d0095adef484b
#
_cell.length_a   1.000
_cell.length_b   1.000
_cell.length_c   1.000
_cell.angle_alpha   90.00
_cell.angle_beta   90.00
_cell.angle_gamma   90.00
#
_symmetry.space_group_name_H-M   'P 1'
#
loop_
_entity.id
_entity.type
_entity.pdbx_description
1 polymer ?
#
loop_
_entity_poly.entity_id
_entity_poly.type
_entity_poly.pdbx_seq_one_letter_code
_entity_poly.pdbx_strand_id
1 'polypeptide(L)'
;MRFDELDLEDEVLDGIDAMNFQEMTPVQEQTIPIILDGRDIIACAQTGTGKTAAYTLPLLNRLLLEGNEKNVVKSVIIVPTRELAQQIDMQFQGFSYYMPVSTAVIYGGGDGRGWDQQKRGLQMGADVVIATPGRLISHLMNSRVDLSHVDYLILDEADRMLDMGFYDDIMQIVSYLSLIHISEPT
;
A
#
# COMPACT_ATOMS: atom_id res chain seq x y z
N MET A 1 -1.21 -18.76 15.35
CA MET A 1 -2.44 -17.95 15.54
C MET A 1 -3.23 -17.93 14.25
N ARG A 2 -4.54 -18.06 14.31
CA ARG A 2 -5.42 -18.01 13.13
C ARG A 2 -5.87 -16.58 12.88
N PHE A 3 -6.21 -16.27 11.62
CA PHE A 3 -6.70 -14.92 11.25
C PHE A 3 -8.05 -14.60 11.90
N ASP A 4 -8.90 -15.58 12.15
CA ASP A 4 -10.20 -15.41 12.80
C ASP A 4 -10.12 -15.10 14.30
N GLU A 5 -8.94 -15.16 14.88
CA GLU A 5 -8.67 -14.71 16.25
C GLU A 5 -8.38 -13.21 16.34
N LEU A 6 -8.22 -12.53 15.20
CA LEU A 6 -8.03 -11.09 15.13
C LEU A 6 -9.37 -10.36 14.99
N ASP A 7 -9.43 -9.14 15.49
CA ASP A 7 -10.59 -8.26 15.31
C ASP A 7 -10.58 -7.61 13.91
N LEU A 8 -10.93 -8.43 12.92
CA LEU A 8 -11.03 -8.04 11.52
C LEU A 8 -12.49 -8.05 11.07
N GLU A 9 -12.84 -7.15 10.14
CA GLU A 9 -14.17 -7.13 9.54
C GLU A 9 -14.43 -8.41 8.74
N ASP A 10 -15.71 -8.79 8.66
CA ASP A 10 -16.12 -10.03 8.01
C ASP A 10 -15.67 -10.10 6.54
N GLU A 11 -15.75 -8.99 5.81
CA GLU A 11 -15.33 -8.93 4.41
C GLU A 11 -13.83 -9.16 4.23
N VAL A 12 -13.02 -8.77 5.21
CA VAL A 12 -11.58 -9.05 5.23
C VAL A 12 -11.33 -10.52 5.50
N LEU A 13 -12.03 -11.11 6.47
CA LEU A 13 -11.95 -12.54 6.77
C LEU A 13 -12.40 -13.39 5.58
N ASP A 14 -13.47 -12.98 4.89
CA ASP A 14 -13.93 -13.67 3.67
C ASP A 14 -12.87 -13.63 2.55
N GLY A 15 -12.20 -12.49 2.39
CA GLY A 15 -11.08 -12.36 1.44
C GLY A 15 -9.89 -13.24 1.81
N ILE A 16 -9.56 -13.34 3.09
CA ILE A 16 -8.49 -14.20 3.60
C ILE A 16 -8.79 -15.66 3.30
N ASP A 17 -10.03 -16.09 3.58
CA ASP A 17 -10.48 -17.46 3.33
C ASP A 17 -10.49 -17.79 1.82
N ALA A 18 -10.99 -16.87 1.00
CA ALA A 18 -10.99 -17.01 -0.46
C ALA A 18 -9.58 -17.16 -1.05
N MET A 19 -8.59 -16.53 -0.44
CA MET A 19 -7.17 -16.65 -0.81
C MET A 19 -6.49 -17.88 -0.19
N ASN A 20 -7.26 -18.69 0.54
CA ASN A 20 -6.79 -19.92 1.19
C ASN A 20 -5.68 -19.70 2.24
N PHE A 21 -5.73 -18.57 2.95
CA PHE A 21 -4.87 -18.30 4.09
C PHE A 21 -5.57 -18.79 5.37
N GLN A 22 -4.92 -19.61 6.16
CA GLN A 22 -5.52 -20.20 7.37
C GLN A 22 -4.82 -19.75 8.64
N GLU A 23 -3.51 -19.83 8.66
CA GLU A 23 -2.68 -19.47 9.81
C GLU A 23 -1.72 -18.34 9.47
N MET A 24 -1.50 -17.47 10.45
CA MET A 24 -0.54 -16.40 10.31
C MET A 24 0.89 -16.89 10.39
N THR A 25 1.75 -16.31 9.56
CA THR A 25 3.20 -16.45 9.72
C THR A 25 3.68 -15.62 10.93
N PRO A 26 4.90 -15.91 11.47
CA PRO A 26 5.42 -15.15 12.61
C PRO A 26 5.46 -13.63 12.39
N VAL A 27 5.83 -13.17 11.19
CA VAL A 27 5.84 -11.72 10.89
C VAL A 27 4.43 -11.15 10.90
N GLN A 28 3.44 -11.87 10.40
CA GLN A 28 2.04 -11.45 10.43
C GLN A 28 1.50 -11.35 11.86
N GLU A 29 1.76 -12.35 12.70
CA GLU A 29 1.35 -12.34 14.11
C GLU A 29 1.91 -11.13 14.88
N GLN A 30 3.15 -10.75 14.57
CA GLN A 30 3.82 -9.65 15.25
C GLN A 30 3.39 -8.28 14.73
N THR A 31 3.09 -8.15 13.44
CA THR A 31 2.88 -6.85 12.79
C THR A 31 1.43 -6.44 12.65
N ILE A 32 0.53 -7.38 12.33
CA ILE A 32 -0.88 -7.05 12.08
C ILE A 32 -1.54 -6.34 13.26
N PRO A 33 -1.42 -6.82 14.51
CA PRO A 33 -2.03 -6.13 15.66
C PRO A 33 -1.51 -4.70 15.86
N ILE A 34 -0.22 -4.46 15.60
CA ILE A 34 0.40 -3.14 15.74
C ILE A 34 -0.18 -2.16 14.73
N ILE A 35 -0.34 -2.59 13.48
CA ILE A 35 -0.91 -1.77 12.41
C ILE A 35 -2.41 -1.53 12.65
N LEU A 36 -3.15 -2.51 13.12
CA LEU A 36 -4.56 -2.35 13.50
C LEU A 36 -4.74 -1.30 14.61
N ASP A 37 -3.79 -1.22 15.55
CA ASP A 37 -3.77 -0.19 16.58
C ASP A 37 -3.39 1.21 16.04
N GLY A 38 -3.07 1.34 14.76
CA GLY A 38 -2.69 2.61 14.14
C GLY A 38 -1.29 3.10 14.49
N ARG A 39 -0.39 2.20 14.87
CA ARG A 39 0.99 2.52 15.19
C ARG A 39 1.92 2.31 14.00
N ASP A 40 2.95 3.13 13.93
CA ASP A 40 4.01 2.99 12.94
C ASP A 40 4.90 1.79 13.25
N ILE A 41 5.43 1.17 12.21
CA ILE A 41 6.25 -0.03 12.35
C ILE A 41 7.38 -0.06 11.31
N ILE A 42 8.52 -0.55 11.75
CA ILE A 42 9.61 -1.00 10.87
C ILE A 42 9.79 -2.49 11.09
N ALA A 43 9.55 -3.27 10.05
CA ALA A 43 9.66 -4.73 10.12
C ALA A 43 10.73 -5.23 9.16
N CYS A 44 11.64 -6.05 9.67
CA CYS A 44 12.64 -6.76 8.90
C CYS A 44 12.25 -8.22 8.80
N ALA A 45 11.98 -8.69 7.58
CA ALA A 45 11.68 -10.09 7.33
C ALA A 45 12.20 -10.51 5.95
N GLN A 46 12.54 -11.78 5.83
CA GLN A 46 13.01 -12.32 4.55
C GLN A 46 11.88 -12.45 3.53
N THR A 47 12.25 -12.52 2.25
CA THR A 47 11.31 -12.81 1.16
C THR A 47 10.60 -14.14 1.40
N GLY A 48 9.30 -14.21 1.12
CA GLY A 48 8.51 -15.43 1.27
C GLY A 48 7.98 -15.69 2.69
N THR A 49 8.11 -14.73 3.61
CA THR A 49 7.62 -14.84 4.99
C THR A 49 6.21 -14.28 5.21
N GLY A 50 5.55 -13.83 4.14
CA GLY A 50 4.20 -13.26 4.23
C GLY A 50 4.17 -11.78 4.60
N LYS A 51 5.24 -11.03 4.35
CA LYS A 51 5.29 -9.57 4.63
C LYS A 51 4.18 -8.79 3.93
N THR A 52 3.89 -9.11 2.70
CA THR A 52 2.88 -8.37 1.92
C THR A 52 1.51 -8.44 2.60
N ALA A 53 1.05 -9.63 2.98
CA ALA A 53 -0.20 -9.78 3.72
C ALA A 53 -0.13 -9.12 5.11
N ALA A 54 1.03 -9.06 5.71
CA ALA A 54 1.23 -8.46 7.03
C ALA A 54 0.85 -6.97 7.08
N TYR A 55 1.02 -6.22 5.99
CA TYR A 55 0.53 -4.84 5.92
C TYR A 55 -0.76 -4.69 5.09
N THR A 56 -0.97 -5.53 4.08
CA THR A 56 -2.17 -5.45 3.22
C THR A 56 -3.45 -5.68 4.00
N LEU A 57 -3.49 -6.71 4.84
CA LEU A 57 -4.69 -7.10 5.59
C LEU A 57 -5.12 -6.05 6.60
N PRO A 58 -4.25 -5.55 7.49
CA PRO A 58 -4.66 -4.50 8.42
C PRO A 58 -4.97 -3.19 7.71
N LEU A 59 -4.29 -2.86 6.61
CA LEU A 59 -4.60 -1.69 5.81
C LEU A 59 -6.01 -1.78 5.22
N LEU A 60 -6.37 -2.90 4.60
CA LEU A 60 -7.72 -3.12 4.06
C LEU A 60 -8.78 -3.00 5.14
N ASN A 61 -8.54 -3.56 6.32
CA ASN A 61 -9.46 -3.47 7.44
C ASN A 61 -9.70 -2.01 7.86
N ARG A 62 -8.63 -1.23 7.98
CA ARG A 62 -8.74 0.19 8.31
C ARG A 62 -9.43 1.00 7.21
N LEU A 63 -9.11 0.75 5.96
CA LEU A 63 -9.76 1.44 4.82
C LEU A 63 -11.26 1.13 4.76
N LEU A 64 -11.65 -0.11 5.05
CA LEU A 64 -13.05 -0.51 5.09
C LEU A 64 -13.82 0.23 6.20
N LEU A 65 -13.24 0.30 7.40
CA LEU A 65 -13.82 1.00 8.54
C LEU A 65 -13.96 2.52 8.33
N GLU A 66 -12.94 3.15 7.74
CA GLU A 66 -12.90 4.59 7.53
C GLU A 66 -13.80 5.04 6.36
N GLY A 67 -13.95 4.18 5.35
CA GLY A 67 -14.61 4.55 4.09
C GLY A 67 -13.82 5.57 3.28
N ASN A 68 -14.31 5.92 2.10
CA ASN A 68 -13.71 6.93 1.22
C ASN A 68 -14.78 7.69 0.43
N GLU A 69 -15.62 8.41 1.13
CA GLU A 69 -16.73 9.19 0.53
C GLU A 69 -16.23 10.31 -0.40
N LYS A 70 -15.03 10.83 -0.15
CA LYS A 70 -14.45 11.93 -0.92
C LYS A 70 -13.72 11.47 -2.18
N ASN A 71 -13.56 10.16 -2.39
CA ASN A 71 -12.77 9.60 -3.49
C ASN A 71 -11.35 10.21 -3.56
N VAL A 72 -10.62 10.10 -2.47
CA VAL A 72 -9.24 10.58 -2.34
C VAL A 72 -8.29 9.40 -2.12
N VAL A 73 -7.03 9.57 -2.50
CA VAL A 73 -6.01 8.55 -2.22
C VAL A 73 -5.75 8.50 -0.72
N LYS A 74 -5.96 7.34 -0.12
CA LYS A 74 -5.81 7.10 1.32
C LYS A 74 -4.49 6.45 1.68
N SER A 75 -3.91 5.69 0.77
CA SER A 75 -2.69 4.93 1.00
C SER A 75 -1.78 4.93 -0.22
N VAL A 76 -0.48 5.07 0.03
CA VAL A 76 0.56 4.93 -0.99
C VAL A 76 1.55 3.86 -0.56
N ILE A 77 1.78 2.90 -1.46
CA ILE A 77 2.78 1.84 -1.28
C ILE A 77 3.86 2.05 -2.34
N ILE A 78 5.09 2.26 -1.90
CA ILE A 78 6.24 2.49 -2.77
C ILE A 78 7.09 1.22 -2.78
N VAL A 79 7.43 0.77 -3.98
CA VAL A 79 8.19 -0.45 -4.24
C VAL A 79 9.28 -0.20 -5.28
N PRO A 80 10.37 -0.99 -5.28
CA PRO A 80 11.50 -0.74 -6.19
C PRO A 80 11.27 -1.15 -7.64
N THR A 81 10.37 -2.11 -7.90
CA THR A 81 10.20 -2.68 -9.24
C THR A 81 8.74 -2.79 -9.65
N ARG A 82 8.52 -2.74 -10.96
CA ARG A 82 7.23 -2.97 -11.59
C ARG A 82 6.66 -4.35 -11.24
N GLU A 83 7.49 -5.36 -11.24
CA GLU A 83 7.10 -6.75 -10.97
C GLU A 83 6.56 -6.89 -9.54
N LEU A 84 7.21 -6.27 -8.57
CA LEU A 84 6.74 -6.26 -7.19
C LEU A 84 5.43 -5.47 -7.05
N ALA A 85 5.31 -4.33 -7.73
CA ALA A 85 4.05 -3.57 -7.74
C ALA A 85 2.88 -4.41 -8.25
N GLN A 86 3.08 -5.16 -9.33
CA GLN A 86 2.06 -6.04 -9.89
C GLN A 86 1.71 -7.19 -8.93
N GLN A 87 2.69 -7.79 -8.28
CA GLN A 87 2.46 -8.87 -7.30
C GLN A 87 1.65 -8.38 -6.11
N ILE A 88 1.95 -7.20 -5.59
CA ILE A 88 1.20 -6.59 -4.49
C ILE A 88 -0.23 -6.28 -4.92
N ASP A 89 -0.42 -5.73 -6.11
CA ASP A 89 -1.76 -5.45 -6.65
C ASP A 89 -2.60 -6.72 -6.76
N MET A 90 -2.02 -7.82 -7.23
CA MET A 90 -2.71 -9.11 -7.30
C MET A 90 -3.18 -9.58 -5.92
N GLN A 91 -2.38 -9.40 -4.88
CA GLN A 91 -2.80 -9.72 -3.51
C GLN A 91 -3.93 -8.81 -3.02
N PHE A 92 -3.85 -7.51 -3.29
CA PHE A 92 -4.95 -6.59 -2.97
C PHE A 92 -6.25 -6.98 -3.68
N GLN A 93 -6.19 -7.30 -4.97
CA GLN A 93 -7.36 -7.74 -5.73
C GLN A 93 -7.98 -9.01 -5.12
N GLY A 94 -7.17 -9.97 -4.70
CA GLY A 94 -7.65 -11.19 -4.06
C GLY A 94 -8.28 -10.93 -2.69
N PHE A 95 -7.59 -10.25 -1.81
CA PHE A 95 -8.09 -9.98 -0.45
C PHE A 95 -9.27 -9.01 -0.42
N SER A 96 -9.32 -8.05 -1.35
CA SER A 96 -10.38 -7.03 -1.40
C SER A 96 -11.57 -7.42 -2.27
N TYR A 97 -11.67 -8.67 -2.69
CA TYR A 97 -12.73 -9.11 -3.60
C TYR A 97 -14.15 -8.78 -3.12
N TYR A 98 -14.38 -8.87 -1.82
CA TYR A 98 -15.68 -8.59 -1.20
C TYR A 98 -15.81 -7.16 -0.65
N MET A 99 -14.87 -6.28 -1.00
CA MET A 99 -14.79 -4.92 -0.45
C MET A 99 -14.82 -3.87 -1.56
N PRO A 100 -15.40 -2.68 -1.29
CA PRO A 100 -15.39 -1.56 -2.23
C PRO A 100 -14.07 -0.77 -2.13
N VAL A 101 -12.93 -1.44 -2.26
CA VAL A 101 -11.60 -0.83 -2.22
C VAL A 101 -10.96 -0.91 -3.59
N SER A 102 -10.54 0.23 -4.12
CA SER A 102 -9.91 0.35 -5.43
C SER A 102 -8.39 0.54 -5.32
N THR A 103 -7.67 0.00 -6.30
CA THR A 103 -6.22 0.15 -6.41
C THR A 103 -5.84 0.79 -7.74
N ALA A 104 -4.74 1.56 -7.74
CA ALA A 104 -4.08 2.03 -8.95
C ALA A 104 -2.61 1.64 -8.89
N VAL A 105 -2.10 1.05 -9.97
CA VAL A 105 -0.71 0.58 -10.07
C VAL A 105 0.06 1.50 -11.01
N ILE A 106 1.12 2.10 -10.50
CA ILE A 106 1.85 3.18 -11.17
C ILE A 106 3.30 2.74 -11.37
N TYR A 107 3.67 2.40 -12.60
CA TYR A 107 5.03 2.01 -12.93
C TYR A 107 5.41 2.43 -14.35
N GLY A 108 6.71 2.54 -14.62
CA GLY A 108 7.26 2.87 -15.92
C GLY A 108 7.33 1.69 -16.87
N GLY A 109 7.59 1.99 -18.13
CA GLY A 109 7.63 1.02 -19.22
C GLY A 109 6.25 0.86 -19.89
N GLY A 110 6.25 0.63 -21.19
CA GLY A 110 5.04 0.49 -21.98
C GLY A 110 4.72 1.71 -22.85
N ASP A 111 3.54 1.70 -23.45
CA ASP A 111 3.06 2.72 -24.37
C ASP A 111 2.37 3.90 -23.62
N GLY A 112 1.95 4.91 -24.39
CA GLY A 112 1.26 6.07 -23.84
C GLY A 112 -0.10 5.75 -23.19
N ARG A 113 -0.70 4.60 -23.48
CA ARG A 113 -1.97 4.18 -22.87
C ARG A 113 -1.81 3.89 -21.38
N GLY A 114 -0.66 3.32 -21.00
CA GLY A 114 -0.34 3.10 -19.59
C GLY A 114 -0.30 4.39 -18.79
N TRP A 115 0.25 5.45 -19.36
CA TRP A 115 0.29 6.76 -18.72
C TRP A 115 -1.12 7.31 -18.44
N ASP A 116 -1.99 7.32 -19.43
CA ASP A 116 -3.35 7.86 -19.30
C ASP A 116 -4.19 7.05 -18.30
N GLN A 117 -4.07 5.74 -18.31
CA GLN A 117 -4.78 4.87 -17.37
C GLN A 117 -4.32 5.13 -15.92
N GLN A 118 -3.01 5.24 -15.71
CA GLN A 118 -2.44 5.54 -14.39
C GLN A 118 -2.88 6.92 -13.90
N LYS A 119 -2.82 7.92 -14.76
CA LYS A 119 -3.28 9.29 -14.48
C LYS A 119 -4.74 9.31 -14.04
N ARG A 120 -5.61 8.58 -14.73
CA ARG A 120 -7.03 8.48 -14.35
C ARG A 120 -7.21 7.86 -12.96
N GLY A 121 -6.52 6.77 -12.68
CA GLY A 121 -6.57 6.10 -11.36
C GLY A 121 -6.18 7.04 -10.23
N LEU A 122 -5.12 7.82 -10.42
CA LEU A 122 -4.66 8.81 -9.45
C LEU A 122 -5.66 9.95 -9.27
N GLN A 123 -6.20 10.49 -10.36
CA GLN A 123 -7.13 11.62 -10.33
C GLN A 123 -8.52 11.24 -9.83
N MET A 124 -8.96 10.02 -10.07
CA MET A 124 -10.22 9.49 -9.53
C MET A 124 -10.15 9.17 -8.03
N GLY A 125 -8.96 9.20 -7.44
CA GLY A 125 -8.76 8.95 -6.03
C GLY A 125 -8.91 7.47 -5.65
N ALA A 126 -8.16 6.60 -6.31
CA ALA A 126 -8.05 5.20 -5.90
C ALA A 126 -7.65 5.13 -4.42
N ASP A 127 -8.27 4.22 -3.66
CA ASP A 127 -8.01 4.08 -2.22
C ASP A 127 -6.54 3.77 -1.94
N VAL A 128 -5.94 2.90 -2.74
CA VAL A 128 -4.56 2.44 -2.61
C VAL A 128 -3.81 2.70 -3.92
N VAL A 129 -2.70 3.40 -3.83
CA VAL A 129 -1.75 3.60 -4.93
C VAL A 129 -0.52 2.76 -4.67
N ILE A 130 -0.19 1.86 -5.61
CA ILE A 130 1.01 1.03 -5.56
C ILE A 130 1.95 1.51 -6.66
N ALA A 131 3.12 2.02 -6.31
CA ALA A 131 3.93 2.74 -7.27
C ALA A 131 5.42 2.45 -7.16
N THR A 132 6.11 2.51 -8.30
CA THR A 132 7.56 2.71 -8.34
C THR A 132 7.88 4.21 -8.23
N PRO A 133 8.98 4.59 -7.57
CA PRO A 133 9.23 6.00 -7.20
C PRO A 133 9.25 6.95 -8.39
N GLY A 134 10.05 6.67 -9.41
CA GLY A 134 10.23 7.57 -10.54
C GLY A 134 8.97 7.85 -11.34
N ARG A 135 8.15 6.82 -11.56
CA ARG A 135 6.89 6.98 -12.31
C ARG A 135 5.86 7.78 -11.52
N LEU A 136 5.76 7.54 -10.21
CA LEU A 136 4.87 8.33 -9.37
C LEU A 136 5.27 9.80 -9.37
N ILE A 137 6.55 10.11 -9.22
CA ILE A 137 7.05 11.49 -9.30
C ILE A 137 6.68 12.14 -10.63
N SER A 138 6.84 11.42 -11.75
CA SER A 138 6.47 11.93 -13.07
C SER A 138 5.00 12.32 -13.13
N HIS A 139 4.10 11.56 -12.56
CA HIS A 139 2.69 11.91 -12.46
C HIS A 139 2.44 13.10 -11.55
N LEU A 140 3.11 13.17 -10.41
CA LEU A 140 2.97 14.28 -9.44
C LEU A 140 3.44 15.61 -10.04
N MET A 141 4.48 15.60 -10.87
CA MET A 141 5.02 16.80 -11.52
C MET A 141 4.20 17.25 -12.74
N ASN A 142 3.57 16.33 -13.46
CA ASN A 142 2.91 16.60 -14.74
C ASN A 142 1.38 16.58 -14.69
N SER A 143 0.81 16.25 -13.55
CA SER A 143 -0.64 16.12 -13.39
C SER A 143 -1.07 16.66 -12.04
N ARG A 144 -2.35 17.05 -11.94
CA ARG A 144 -2.95 17.38 -10.65
C ARG A 144 -3.34 16.10 -9.93
N VAL A 145 -2.53 15.69 -8.98
CA VAL A 145 -2.80 14.55 -8.11
C VAL A 145 -2.80 15.04 -6.67
N ASP A 146 -3.90 14.83 -5.97
CA ASP A 146 -4.03 15.21 -4.57
C ASP A 146 -3.67 14.05 -3.67
N LEU A 147 -2.53 14.12 -3.02
CA LEU A 147 -2.07 13.16 -2.00
C LEU A 147 -2.18 13.72 -0.57
N SER A 148 -2.86 14.85 -0.39
CA SER A 148 -2.97 15.50 0.93
C SER A 148 -3.82 14.72 1.94
N HIS A 149 -4.61 13.75 1.48
CA HIS A 149 -5.47 12.92 2.33
C HIS A 149 -4.87 11.53 2.60
N VAL A 150 -3.62 11.31 2.22
CA VAL A 150 -2.93 10.03 2.47
C VAL A 150 -2.66 9.88 3.97
N ASP A 151 -3.21 8.83 4.55
CA ASP A 151 -3.03 8.49 5.97
C ASP A 151 -2.00 7.37 6.17
N TYR A 152 -1.72 6.61 5.11
CA TYR A 152 -0.85 5.43 5.18
C TYR A 152 0.21 5.48 4.10
N LEU A 153 1.47 5.44 4.51
CA LEU A 153 2.62 5.30 3.63
C LEU A 153 3.35 4.00 3.96
N ILE A 154 3.53 3.16 2.95
CA ILE A 154 4.24 1.89 3.08
C ILE A 154 5.42 1.89 2.12
N LEU A 155 6.60 1.58 2.63
CA LEU A 155 7.80 1.36 1.85
C LEU A 155 8.15 -0.12 1.93
N ASP A 156 7.88 -0.86 0.87
CA ASP A 156 8.24 -2.28 0.79
C ASP A 156 9.59 -2.44 0.09
N GLU A 157 10.44 -3.29 0.62
CA GLU A 157 11.84 -3.41 0.21
C GLU A 157 12.60 -2.07 0.29
N ALA A 158 12.43 -1.34 1.39
CA ALA A 158 13.03 -0.02 1.59
C ALA A 158 14.56 -0.04 1.50
N ASP A 159 15.20 -1.06 2.05
CA ASP A 159 16.65 -1.29 1.96
C ASP A 159 17.11 -1.38 0.50
N ARG A 160 16.40 -2.13 -0.32
CA ARG A 160 16.69 -2.27 -1.76
C ARG A 160 16.54 -0.93 -2.49
N MET A 161 15.50 -0.15 -2.17
CA MET A 161 15.31 1.18 -2.76
C MET A 161 16.44 2.13 -2.39
N LEU A 162 16.94 2.08 -1.16
CA LEU A 162 18.10 2.87 -0.74
C LEU A 162 19.36 2.44 -1.49
N ASP A 163 19.62 1.14 -1.64
CA ASP A 163 20.74 0.61 -2.41
C ASP A 163 20.69 0.99 -3.89
N MET A 164 19.49 1.12 -4.45
CA MET A 164 19.25 1.57 -5.83
C MET A 164 19.35 3.10 -6.01
N GLY A 165 19.54 3.85 -4.93
CA GLY A 165 19.68 5.31 -4.97
C GLY A 165 18.35 6.08 -4.99
N PHE A 166 17.26 5.50 -4.52
CA PHE A 166 15.92 6.12 -4.53
C PHE A 166 15.60 6.97 -3.31
N TYR A 167 16.58 7.26 -2.44
CA TYR A 167 16.33 8.05 -1.23
C TYR A 167 15.70 9.42 -1.54
N ASP A 168 16.30 10.18 -2.45
CA ASP A 168 15.82 11.51 -2.81
C ASP A 168 14.41 11.45 -3.44
N ASP A 169 14.17 10.44 -4.27
CA ASP A 169 12.87 10.21 -4.89
C ASP A 169 11.78 9.92 -3.85
N ILE A 170 12.10 9.08 -2.87
CA ILE A 170 11.18 8.78 -1.76
C ILE A 170 10.88 10.06 -0.97
N MET A 171 11.89 10.84 -0.63
CA MET A 171 11.73 12.08 0.11
C MET A 171 10.93 13.12 -0.69
N GLN A 172 11.09 13.16 -1.99
CA GLN A 172 10.28 14.01 -2.87
C GLN A 172 8.80 13.60 -2.83
N ILE A 173 8.50 12.31 -2.89
CA ILE A 173 7.12 11.82 -2.76
C ILE A 173 6.55 12.20 -1.39
N VAL A 174 7.30 11.98 -0.32
CA VAL A 174 6.88 12.34 1.05
C VAL A 174 6.52 13.82 1.15
N SER A 175 7.19 14.71 0.41
CA SER A 175 6.90 16.14 0.40
C SER A 175 5.50 16.49 -0.14
N TYR A 176 4.88 15.62 -0.92
CA TYR A 176 3.50 15.77 -1.40
C TYR A 176 2.45 15.27 -0.40
N LEU A 177 2.87 14.60 0.66
CA LEU A 177 1.97 14.04 1.67
C LEU A 177 1.80 15.05 2.82
N SER A 178 0.57 15.23 3.30
CA SER A 178 0.29 16.08 4.48
C SER A 178 0.49 15.30 5.77
N LEU A 179 1.55 14.51 5.88
CA LEU A 179 1.90 13.78 7.09
C LEU A 179 2.44 14.78 8.12
N ILE A 180 1.59 15.19 9.04
CA ILE A 180 1.90 16.20 10.07
C ILE A 180 2.85 15.64 11.15
N HIS A 181 3.00 14.34 11.22
CA HIS A 181 3.85 13.65 12.20
C HIS A 181 4.92 12.83 11.48
N ILE A 182 6.01 13.48 11.10
CA ILE A 182 7.28 12.77 10.96
C ILE A 182 7.71 12.51 12.41
N SER A 183 7.50 11.29 12.89
CA SER A 183 8.13 10.90 14.14
C SER A 183 9.63 10.95 13.92
N GLU A 184 10.31 11.87 14.56
CA GLU A 184 11.77 11.84 14.59
C GLU A 184 12.21 10.47 15.12
N PRO A 185 13.16 9.81 14.47
CA PRO A 185 13.69 8.58 15.00
C PRO A 185 14.36 8.86 16.35
N THR A 186 13.75 8.39 17.38
CA THR A 186 14.38 8.32 18.70
C THR A 186 15.35 7.15 18.74
#